data_85234e4d04729fd257ea52f6c85d6c08
#
_entry.id   85234e4d04729fd257ea52f6c85d6c08
#
_cell.length_a   1.000
_cell.length_b   1.000
_cell.length_c   1.000
_cell.angle_alpha   90.00
_cell.angle_beta   90.00
_cell.angle_gamma   90.00
#
_symmetry.space_group_name_H-M   'P 1'
#
loop_
_entity.id
_entity.type
_entity.pdbx_description
1 polymer ?
#
loop_
_entity_poly.entity_id
_entity_poly.type
_entity_poly.pdbx_seq_one_letter_code
_entity_poly.pdbx_strand_id
1 'polypeptide(L)'
;LDVDASIYDLEDSVALSAKEKAREEIIKIINSGVNKNKEQVLRVNSLETVEGKKDLKILEKCSPDAILIPKVNEAKDVKSYEQSVKPKNIKIWAMMETALSIVNAYDIAKSSKFLKCFVMGTNDLSTELGLEPELKRTGLVTSFEKCMMASKAFKLSILDGVFNDIRDSNGFEEECIYSHGLGFDGKTLIHPGQIQICNKIFTPTPDQLDKAKRIVSAFEEARKKDPKIGVITFEGSQIEELHVAHARRIIEAEVLVNSVEEKEQSQITQTSTSKYKIGNFFENFKMGQKIVHATPRTITEGDCALYTALYGSRYALHSSSEFAKGLSFEKSPVDDFLLFNIAFGKTVPDISLNAIANLGYAECKFLKPAYPGDTISSTSEVIGIKENSNGENGVVYVHSTGTNQNDEVVIDYKRWVMVRKKNKKLEKVDAKVPELKSELSSEDVKSIAESY
;
A
#
# COMPACT_ATOMS: atom_id res chain seq x y z
N LEU A 1 1.94 -2.09 -0.35
CA LEU A 1 1.08 -0.91 -0.53
C LEU A 1 -0.10 -1.31 -1.42
N ASP A 2 -1.30 -0.87 -1.06
CA ASP A 2 -2.53 -1.13 -1.81
C ASP A 2 -2.71 -0.04 -2.89
N VAL A 3 -1.93 -0.18 -3.97
CA VAL A 3 -1.89 0.72 -5.12
C VAL A 3 -1.90 -0.08 -6.42
N ASP A 4 -2.48 0.46 -7.48
CA ASP A 4 -2.56 -0.18 -8.80
C ASP A 4 -1.23 -0.11 -9.54
N ALA A 5 -0.48 0.96 -9.33
CA ALA A 5 0.82 1.19 -9.95
C ALA A 5 1.86 1.68 -8.94
N SER A 6 3.12 1.34 -9.19
CA SER A 6 4.28 1.85 -8.44
C SER A 6 5.18 2.62 -9.40
N ILE A 7 5.39 3.91 -9.13
CA ILE A 7 6.29 4.75 -9.92
C ILE A 7 7.66 4.76 -9.24
N TYR A 8 8.67 4.19 -9.88
CA TYR A 8 10.06 4.25 -9.49
C TYR A 8 10.71 5.47 -10.11
N ASP A 9 11.17 6.39 -9.29
CA ASP A 9 11.64 7.67 -9.76
C ASP A 9 13.15 7.72 -9.95
N LEU A 10 13.60 8.15 -11.13
CA LEU A 10 14.99 8.50 -11.42
C LEU A 10 15.20 10.00 -11.67
N GLU A 11 14.13 10.79 -11.63
CA GLU A 11 14.19 12.21 -11.97
C GLU A 11 14.39 13.08 -10.72
N ASP A 12 13.43 13.89 -10.32
CA ASP A 12 13.57 14.97 -9.35
C ASP A 12 13.80 14.49 -7.92
N SER A 13 13.24 13.35 -7.53
CA SER A 13 13.41 12.81 -6.17
C SER A 13 14.81 12.23 -5.92
N VAL A 14 15.64 12.09 -6.94
CA VAL A 14 16.96 11.45 -6.84
C VAL A 14 18.07 12.44 -7.15
N ALA A 15 18.90 12.75 -6.16
CA ALA A 15 20.08 13.60 -6.35
C ALA A 15 21.01 13.03 -7.42
N LEU A 16 21.69 13.90 -8.19
CA LEU A 16 22.56 13.51 -9.29
C LEU A 16 23.62 12.46 -8.88
N SER A 17 24.21 12.60 -7.70
CA SER A 17 25.20 11.68 -7.14
C SER A 17 24.62 10.29 -6.77
N ALA A 18 23.30 10.18 -6.60
CA ALA A 18 22.64 8.95 -6.21
C ALA A 18 21.99 8.19 -7.41
N LYS A 19 21.92 8.82 -8.59
CA LYS A 19 21.18 8.26 -9.74
C LYS A 19 21.73 6.89 -10.20
N GLU A 20 23.04 6.68 -10.17
CA GLU A 20 23.62 5.40 -10.59
C GLU A 20 23.20 4.26 -9.66
N LYS A 21 23.27 4.48 -8.34
CA LYS A 21 22.80 3.52 -7.33
C LYS A 21 21.30 3.28 -7.47
N ALA A 22 20.51 4.32 -7.70
CA ALA A 22 19.07 4.20 -7.89
C ALA A 22 18.72 3.32 -9.10
N ARG A 23 19.44 3.44 -10.22
CA ARG A 23 19.27 2.57 -11.40
C ARG A 23 19.52 1.10 -11.06
N GLU A 24 20.59 0.81 -10.35
CA GLU A 24 20.90 -0.57 -9.94
C GLU A 24 19.81 -1.17 -9.05
N GLU A 25 19.33 -0.41 -8.06
CA GLU A 25 18.28 -0.85 -7.16
C GLU A 25 16.95 -1.06 -7.91
N ILE A 26 16.57 -0.18 -8.82
CA ILE A 26 15.35 -0.30 -9.62
C ILE A 26 15.41 -1.56 -10.51
N ILE A 27 16.55 -1.83 -11.17
CA ILE A 27 16.73 -3.04 -11.95
C ILE A 27 16.49 -4.28 -11.08
N LYS A 28 17.06 -4.32 -9.86
CA LYS A 28 16.87 -5.43 -8.92
C LYS A 28 15.39 -5.58 -8.52
N ILE A 29 14.72 -4.48 -8.20
CA ILE A 29 13.32 -4.48 -7.77
C ILE A 29 12.41 -4.98 -8.90
N ILE A 30 12.54 -4.44 -10.11
CA ILE A 30 11.72 -4.85 -11.25
C ILE A 30 11.92 -6.35 -11.57
N ASN A 31 13.18 -6.81 -11.55
CA ASN A 31 13.50 -8.21 -11.87
C ASN A 31 13.16 -9.19 -10.74
N SER A 32 13.05 -8.73 -9.49
CA SER A 32 12.68 -9.56 -8.34
C SER A 32 11.25 -10.10 -8.40
N GLY A 33 10.38 -9.44 -9.16
CA GLY A 33 8.98 -9.80 -9.27
C GLY A 33 8.14 -9.54 -8.02
N VAL A 34 8.66 -8.83 -7.03
CA VAL A 34 7.94 -8.50 -5.77
C VAL A 34 6.62 -7.74 -6.03
N ASN A 35 6.57 -6.96 -7.11
CA ASN A 35 5.41 -6.13 -7.46
C ASN A 35 4.74 -6.58 -8.78
N LYS A 36 4.79 -7.88 -9.13
CA LYS A 36 4.23 -8.40 -10.40
C LYS A 36 2.73 -8.16 -10.58
N ASN A 37 1.99 -7.98 -9.49
CA ASN A 37 0.55 -7.74 -9.51
C ASN A 37 0.18 -6.24 -9.65
N LYS A 38 1.18 -5.38 -9.82
CA LYS A 38 1.03 -3.93 -9.93
C LYS A 38 1.71 -3.43 -11.18
N GLU A 39 1.17 -2.40 -11.81
CA GLU A 39 1.86 -1.77 -12.93
C GLU A 39 3.15 -1.10 -12.43
N GLN A 40 4.28 -1.53 -12.96
CA GLN A 40 5.60 -1.03 -12.60
C GLN A 40 5.98 0.07 -13.60
N VAL A 41 6.02 1.30 -13.14
CA VAL A 41 6.29 2.47 -13.96
C VAL A 41 7.64 3.07 -13.59
N LEU A 42 8.49 3.34 -14.56
CA LEU A 42 9.79 3.96 -14.35
C LEU A 42 9.74 5.42 -14.80
N ARG A 43 9.85 6.39 -13.87
CA ARG A 43 10.02 7.79 -14.23
C ARG A 43 11.48 8.04 -14.57
N VAL A 44 11.74 8.40 -15.83
CA VAL A 44 13.08 8.65 -16.37
C VAL A 44 13.40 10.14 -16.42
N ASN A 45 14.67 10.48 -16.46
CA ASN A 45 15.09 11.86 -16.80
C ASN A 45 14.79 12.17 -18.26
N SER A 46 14.69 13.47 -18.61
CA SER A 46 14.51 13.89 -20.00
C SER A 46 15.61 13.32 -20.91
N LEU A 47 15.21 12.82 -22.09
CA LEU A 47 16.11 12.23 -23.06
C LEU A 47 17.16 13.22 -23.60
N GLU A 48 16.92 14.52 -23.47
CA GLU A 48 17.87 15.57 -23.80
C GLU A 48 19.08 15.60 -22.85
N THR A 49 18.95 15.02 -21.65
CA THR A 49 19.99 14.96 -20.63
C THR A 49 20.87 13.73 -20.80
N VAL A 50 22.09 13.79 -20.21
CA VAL A 50 22.99 12.63 -20.13
C VAL A 50 22.34 11.52 -19.30
N GLU A 51 21.65 11.89 -18.23
CA GLU A 51 20.99 10.94 -17.32
C GLU A 51 19.82 10.23 -17.98
N GLY A 52 18.99 10.91 -18.78
CA GLY A 52 17.90 10.28 -19.52
C GLY A 52 18.38 9.21 -20.51
N LYS A 53 19.51 9.46 -21.16
CA LYS A 53 20.13 8.47 -22.06
C LYS A 53 20.62 7.22 -21.28
N LYS A 54 21.12 7.40 -20.05
CA LYS A 54 21.51 6.31 -19.16
C LYS A 54 20.29 5.56 -18.64
N ASP A 55 19.20 6.28 -18.32
CA ASP A 55 17.97 5.68 -17.83
C ASP A 55 17.34 4.75 -18.86
N LEU A 56 17.32 5.14 -20.12
CA LEU A 56 16.78 4.28 -21.18
C LEU A 56 17.62 3.02 -21.41
N LYS A 57 18.95 3.05 -21.13
CA LYS A 57 19.80 1.85 -21.23
C LYS A 57 19.43 0.77 -20.20
N ILE A 58 18.83 1.15 -19.07
CA ILE A 58 18.41 0.12 -18.09
C ILE A 58 17.27 -0.75 -18.62
N LEU A 59 16.50 -0.29 -19.60
CA LEU A 59 15.48 -1.08 -20.27
C LEU A 59 16.04 -2.32 -20.99
N GLU A 60 17.34 -2.37 -21.26
CA GLU A 60 18.00 -3.59 -21.74
C GLU A 60 18.07 -4.68 -20.65
N LYS A 61 18.17 -4.26 -19.37
CA LYS A 61 18.36 -5.12 -18.20
C LYS A 61 17.08 -5.44 -17.41
N CYS A 62 16.03 -4.64 -17.58
CA CYS A 62 14.73 -4.85 -16.93
C CYS A 62 13.59 -4.46 -17.86
N SER A 63 12.36 -4.86 -17.50
CA SER A 63 11.16 -4.58 -18.31
C SER A 63 10.05 -4.07 -17.40
N PRO A 64 10.01 -2.75 -17.11
CA PRO A 64 8.84 -2.15 -16.48
C PRO A 64 7.64 -2.23 -17.42
N ASP A 65 6.42 -2.11 -16.90
CA ASP A 65 5.21 -2.08 -17.71
C ASP A 65 5.08 -0.76 -18.49
N ALA A 66 5.58 0.35 -17.90
CA ALA A 66 5.59 1.65 -18.54
C ALA A 66 6.83 2.48 -18.15
N ILE A 67 7.16 3.44 -19.00
CA ILE A 67 8.02 4.57 -18.61
C ILE A 67 7.17 5.83 -18.50
N LEU A 68 7.45 6.64 -17.47
CA LEU A 68 6.88 7.99 -17.32
C LEU A 68 7.92 9.01 -17.78
N ILE A 69 7.61 9.73 -18.85
CA ILE A 69 8.52 10.69 -19.46
C ILE A 69 8.17 12.11 -18.99
N PRO A 70 9.17 12.86 -18.48
CA PRO A 70 8.95 14.21 -17.97
C PRO A 70 8.92 15.24 -19.09
N LYS A 71 8.39 16.42 -18.80
CA LYS A 71 8.49 17.66 -19.58
C LYS A 71 8.15 17.49 -21.06
N VAL A 72 7.08 16.72 -21.34
CA VAL A 72 6.57 16.54 -22.68
C VAL A 72 5.94 17.84 -23.15
N ASN A 73 6.43 18.41 -24.25
CA ASN A 73 5.93 19.64 -24.82
C ASN A 73 5.18 19.45 -26.15
N GLU A 74 5.60 18.46 -26.92
CA GLU A 74 5.09 18.20 -28.24
C GLU A 74 5.00 16.72 -28.60
N ALA A 75 4.24 16.38 -29.63
CA ALA A 75 4.10 15.02 -30.14
C ALA A 75 5.45 14.33 -30.46
N LYS A 76 6.45 15.10 -30.92
CA LYS A 76 7.78 14.59 -31.23
C LYS A 76 8.50 14.05 -29.97
N ASP A 77 8.24 14.64 -28.79
CA ASP A 77 8.90 14.24 -27.55
C ASP A 77 8.49 12.81 -27.20
N VAL A 78 7.19 12.49 -27.27
CA VAL A 78 6.70 11.12 -27.07
C VAL A 78 7.30 10.15 -28.10
N LYS A 79 7.35 10.55 -29.38
CA LYS A 79 7.89 9.70 -30.46
C LYS A 79 9.37 9.40 -30.29
N SER A 80 10.14 10.29 -29.66
CA SER A 80 11.58 10.09 -29.43
C SER A 80 11.88 8.87 -28.55
N TYR A 81 10.94 8.47 -27.68
CA TYR A 81 11.09 7.30 -26.81
C TYR A 81 10.62 5.98 -27.47
N GLU A 82 9.90 6.03 -28.60
CA GLU A 82 9.33 4.82 -29.21
C GLU A 82 10.35 3.75 -29.55
N GLN A 83 11.53 4.14 -30.04
CA GLN A 83 12.58 3.18 -30.40
C GLN A 83 13.06 2.35 -29.19
N SER A 84 13.08 2.97 -28.01
CA SER A 84 13.54 2.32 -26.77
C SER A 84 12.47 1.40 -26.17
N VAL A 85 11.19 1.74 -26.29
CA VAL A 85 10.09 0.99 -25.68
C VAL A 85 9.50 -0.11 -26.58
N LYS A 86 9.57 0.07 -27.90
CA LYS A 86 8.99 -0.84 -28.89
C LYS A 86 9.47 -2.29 -28.78
N PRO A 87 10.78 -2.58 -28.59
CA PRO A 87 11.25 -3.98 -28.55
C PRO A 87 10.61 -4.84 -27.47
N LYS A 88 10.24 -4.21 -26.35
CA LYS A 88 9.65 -4.89 -25.18
C LYS A 88 8.18 -4.57 -24.98
N ASN A 89 7.57 -3.82 -25.91
CA ASN A 89 6.18 -3.35 -25.83
C ASN A 89 5.86 -2.59 -24.52
N ILE A 90 6.84 -1.83 -24.00
CA ILE A 90 6.69 -1.00 -22.82
C ILE A 90 5.78 0.18 -23.16
N LYS A 91 4.85 0.52 -22.28
CA LYS A 91 3.94 1.66 -22.45
C LYS A 91 4.66 2.97 -22.15
N ILE A 92 4.11 4.07 -22.62
CA ILE A 92 4.56 5.43 -22.31
C ILE A 92 3.45 6.12 -21.50
N TRP A 93 3.82 6.71 -20.38
CA TRP A 93 3.05 7.69 -19.65
C TRP A 93 3.71 9.06 -19.84
N ALA A 94 2.96 10.13 -20.00
CA ALA A 94 3.48 11.45 -20.24
C ALA A 94 3.13 12.41 -19.08
N MET A 95 4.15 13.08 -18.53
CA MET A 95 3.93 14.18 -17.58
C MET A 95 3.45 15.41 -18.35
N MET A 96 2.26 15.87 -17.98
CA MET A 96 1.63 17.10 -18.50
C MET A 96 1.88 18.21 -17.46
N GLU A 97 3.04 18.83 -17.54
CA GLU A 97 3.58 19.69 -16.48
C GLU A 97 4.13 21.04 -16.97
N THR A 98 3.98 21.33 -18.28
CA THR A 98 4.37 22.59 -18.88
C THR A 98 3.17 23.28 -19.55
N ALA A 99 3.18 24.59 -19.65
CA ALA A 99 2.13 25.33 -20.36
C ALA A 99 2.02 24.88 -21.83
N LEU A 100 3.15 24.55 -22.46
CA LEU A 100 3.19 24.09 -23.84
C LEU A 100 2.58 22.68 -23.97
N SER A 101 2.77 21.78 -23.00
CA SER A 101 2.11 20.47 -22.98
C SER A 101 0.59 20.59 -22.96
N ILE A 102 0.07 21.54 -22.16
CA ILE A 102 -1.37 21.80 -22.07
C ILE A 102 -1.94 22.34 -23.37
N VAL A 103 -1.22 23.26 -24.03
CA VAL A 103 -1.64 23.81 -25.34
C VAL A 103 -1.69 22.69 -26.38
N ASN A 104 -0.71 21.79 -26.39
CA ASN A 104 -0.54 20.73 -27.39
C ASN A 104 -1.15 19.37 -26.96
N ALA A 105 -1.94 19.33 -25.90
CA ALA A 105 -2.45 18.07 -25.29
C ALA A 105 -3.12 17.13 -26.32
N TYR A 106 -3.88 17.68 -27.28
CA TYR A 106 -4.50 16.89 -28.32
C TYR A 106 -3.47 16.20 -29.24
N ASP A 107 -2.45 16.94 -29.70
CA ASP A 107 -1.42 16.39 -30.58
C ASP A 107 -0.51 15.42 -29.91
N ILE A 108 -0.25 15.63 -28.59
CA ILE A 108 0.46 14.70 -27.73
C ILE A 108 -0.35 13.42 -27.57
N ALA A 109 -1.66 13.51 -27.26
CA ALA A 109 -2.52 12.36 -27.03
C ALA A 109 -2.58 11.40 -28.22
N LYS A 110 -2.59 11.91 -29.44
CA LYS A 110 -2.65 11.08 -30.66
C LYS A 110 -1.28 10.63 -31.17
N SER A 111 -0.17 11.07 -30.55
CA SER A 111 1.18 10.97 -31.12
C SER A 111 1.70 9.55 -31.26
N SER A 112 1.34 8.64 -30.35
CA SER A 112 1.90 7.29 -30.28
C SER A 112 0.89 6.26 -29.79
N LYS A 113 0.92 5.06 -30.38
CA LYS A 113 0.16 3.91 -29.89
C LYS A 113 0.67 3.36 -28.54
N PHE A 114 1.91 3.68 -28.18
CA PHE A 114 2.52 3.29 -26.90
C PHE A 114 2.11 4.22 -25.78
N LEU A 115 1.67 5.45 -26.08
CA LEU A 115 1.15 6.38 -25.08
C LEU A 115 -0.18 5.84 -24.52
N LYS A 116 -0.27 5.71 -23.18
CA LYS A 116 -1.41 5.12 -22.50
C LYS A 116 -1.96 5.98 -21.37
N CYS A 117 -1.15 6.89 -20.82
CA CYS A 117 -1.56 7.67 -19.67
C CYS A 117 -0.98 9.09 -19.72
N PHE A 118 -1.80 10.05 -19.31
CA PHE A 118 -1.36 11.38 -18.91
C PHE A 118 -1.25 11.46 -17.40
N VAL A 119 -0.19 12.07 -16.91
CA VAL A 119 -0.01 12.35 -15.48
C VAL A 119 0.14 13.86 -15.32
N MET A 120 -0.72 14.48 -14.52
CA MET A 120 -0.64 15.92 -14.29
C MET A 120 0.50 16.26 -13.35
N GLY A 121 1.47 17.02 -13.81
CA GLY A 121 2.57 17.56 -13.01
C GLY A 121 2.21 18.92 -12.43
N THR A 122 1.32 18.94 -11.44
CA THR A 122 0.68 20.15 -10.92
C THR A 122 1.65 21.15 -10.28
N ASN A 123 2.76 20.67 -9.71
CA ASN A 123 3.75 21.55 -9.08
C ASN A 123 4.50 22.38 -10.13
N ASP A 124 5.07 21.73 -11.14
CA ASP A 124 5.83 22.40 -12.18
C ASP A 124 4.94 23.30 -13.02
N LEU A 125 3.75 22.81 -13.39
CA LEU A 125 2.78 23.60 -14.14
C LEU A 125 2.31 24.85 -13.38
N SER A 126 2.03 24.72 -12.08
CA SER A 126 1.66 25.88 -11.24
C SER A 126 2.78 26.92 -11.17
N THR A 127 4.01 26.45 -11.06
CA THR A 127 5.21 27.30 -11.02
C THR A 127 5.42 28.01 -12.34
N GLU A 128 5.33 27.32 -13.48
CA GLU A 128 5.49 27.89 -14.81
C GLU A 128 4.39 28.92 -15.12
N LEU A 129 3.15 28.66 -14.69
CA LEU A 129 2.02 29.57 -14.86
C LEU A 129 2.04 30.74 -13.88
N GLY A 130 2.95 30.75 -12.89
CA GLY A 130 3.02 31.80 -11.86
C GLY A 130 1.80 31.85 -10.96
N LEU A 131 1.18 30.70 -10.65
CA LEU A 131 -0.02 30.65 -9.81
C LEU A 131 0.31 30.88 -8.34
N GLU A 132 -0.47 31.72 -7.70
CA GLU A 132 -0.41 31.90 -6.24
C GLU A 132 -0.76 30.57 -5.51
N PRO A 133 -0.08 30.26 -4.38
CA PRO A 133 -0.27 29.00 -3.68
C PRO A 133 -1.72 28.69 -3.32
N GLU A 134 -2.49 29.71 -2.95
CA GLU A 134 -3.89 29.60 -2.54
C GLU A 134 -4.83 29.28 -3.72
N LEU A 135 -4.43 29.63 -4.93
CA LEU A 135 -5.23 29.46 -6.15
C LEU A 135 -4.77 28.29 -7.02
N LYS A 136 -3.73 27.55 -6.62
CA LYS A 136 -3.13 26.48 -7.45
C LYS A 136 -4.18 25.59 -8.12
N ARG A 137 -5.13 25.10 -7.36
CA ARG A 137 -6.13 24.14 -7.88
C ARG A 137 -7.10 24.80 -8.85
N THR A 138 -7.65 25.95 -8.51
CA THR A 138 -8.59 26.71 -9.35
C THR A 138 -7.90 27.29 -10.57
N GLY A 139 -6.64 27.70 -10.46
CA GLY A 139 -5.84 28.17 -11.59
C GLY A 139 -5.51 27.08 -12.65
N LEU A 140 -5.60 25.81 -12.25
CA LEU A 140 -5.31 24.68 -13.15
C LEU A 140 -6.56 24.07 -13.82
N VAL A 141 -7.77 24.54 -13.53
CA VAL A 141 -9.03 23.94 -14.05
C VAL A 141 -9.01 23.80 -15.57
N THR A 142 -8.66 24.87 -16.30
CA THR A 142 -8.57 24.84 -17.77
C THR A 142 -7.53 23.83 -18.27
N SER A 143 -6.42 23.67 -17.54
CA SER A 143 -5.38 22.70 -17.88
C SER A 143 -5.88 21.27 -17.70
N PHE A 144 -6.60 21.01 -16.59
CA PHE A 144 -7.23 19.71 -16.32
C PHE A 144 -8.26 19.37 -17.40
N GLU A 145 -9.17 20.29 -17.72
CA GLU A 145 -10.21 20.08 -18.73
C GLU A 145 -9.62 19.79 -20.13
N LYS A 146 -8.60 20.53 -20.54
CA LYS A 146 -7.92 20.29 -21.83
C LYS A 146 -7.27 18.92 -21.89
N CYS A 147 -6.50 18.55 -20.86
CA CYS A 147 -5.86 17.24 -20.80
C CYS A 147 -6.90 16.12 -20.69
N MET A 148 -7.98 16.34 -19.94
CA MET A 148 -9.09 15.39 -19.81
C MET A 148 -9.75 15.14 -21.17
N MET A 149 -10.14 16.18 -21.89
CA MET A 149 -10.74 16.05 -23.23
C MET A 149 -9.82 15.32 -24.19
N ALA A 150 -8.52 15.68 -24.21
CA ALA A 150 -7.53 15.04 -25.07
C ALA A 150 -7.35 13.56 -24.70
N SER A 151 -7.21 13.23 -23.42
CA SER A 151 -7.04 11.83 -22.95
C SER A 151 -8.23 10.96 -23.33
N LYS A 152 -9.46 11.42 -23.05
CA LYS A 152 -10.68 10.64 -23.34
C LYS A 152 -10.92 10.48 -24.84
N ALA A 153 -10.57 11.49 -25.69
CA ALA A 153 -10.68 11.40 -27.15
C ALA A 153 -9.80 10.27 -27.74
N PHE A 154 -8.66 9.99 -27.13
CA PHE A 154 -7.71 8.97 -27.58
C PHE A 154 -7.66 7.73 -26.67
N LYS A 155 -8.62 7.60 -25.73
CA LYS A 155 -8.73 6.46 -24.79
C LYS A 155 -7.47 6.27 -23.94
N LEU A 156 -6.86 7.36 -23.53
CA LEU A 156 -5.77 7.36 -22.54
C LEU A 156 -6.37 7.45 -21.14
N SER A 157 -5.70 6.83 -20.18
CA SER A 157 -5.93 7.13 -18.78
C SER A 157 -5.38 8.51 -18.43
N ILE A 158 -5.92 9.13 -17.39
CA ILE A 158 -5.40 10.39 -16.87
C ILE A 158 -5.38 10.38 -15.36
N LEU A 159 -4.20 10.65 -14.78
CA LEU A 159 -3.98 10.72 -13.34
C LEU A 159 -3.78 12.16 -12.92
N ASP A 160 -4.41 12.52 -11.81
CA ASP A 160 -4.20 13.80 -11.17
C ASP A 160 -2.82 13.87 -10.49
N GLY A 161 -2.34 15.09 -10.22
CA GLY A 161 -1.05 15.35 -9.62
C GLY A 161 -1.00 15.09 -8.11
N VAL A 162 0.18 15.26 -7.54
CA VAL A 162 0.44 15.03 -6.11
C VAL A 162 -0.20 16.08 -5.21
N PHE A 163 -0.52 15.67 -3.97
CA PHE A 163 -0.92 16.56 -2.89
C PHE A 163 0.22 16.65 -1.87
N ASN A 164 0.77 17.86 -1.68
CA ASN A 164 2.04 18.05 -1.00
C ASN A 164 1.94 18.07 0.55
N ASP A 165 0.82 18.52 1.12
CA ASP A 165 0.68 18.52 2.57
C ASP A 165 0.22 17.14 3.09
N ILE A 166 1.19 16.28 3.39
CA ILE A 166 0.95 14.92 3.88
C ILE A 166 0.26 14.86 5.25
N ARG A 167 0.11 15.98 5.96
CA ARG A 167 -0.55 16.07 7.26
C ARG A 167 -2.01 16.51 7.14
N ASP A 168 -2.38 17.14 6.05
CA ASP A 168 -3.75 17.60 5.79
C ASP A 168 -4.57 16.51 5.07
N SER A 169 -5.09 15.56 5.84
CA SER A 169 -5.91 14.47 5.31
C SER A 169 -7.27 14.97 4.79
N ASN A 170 -7.83 16.03 5.36
CA ASN A 170 -9.12 16.58 4.93
C ASN A 170 -8.99 17.29 3.58
N GLY A 171 -8.01 18.17 3.43
CA GLY A 171 -7.73 18.82 2.14
C GLY A 171 -7.36 17.82 1.06
N PHE A 172 -6.66 16.72 1.40
CA PHE A 172 -6.40 15.64 0.47
C PHE A 172 -7.68 14.91 0.04
N GLU A 173 -8.60 14.61 0.98
CA GLU A 173 -9.89 13.99 0.67
C GLU A 173 -10.74 14.87 -0.25
N GLU A 174 -10.85 16.15 0.04
CA GLU A 174 -11.55 17.14 -0.79
C GLU A 174 -10.96 17.21 -2.21
N GLU A 175 -9.63 17.22 -2.32
CA GLU A 175 -8.96 17.22 -3.62
C GLU A 175 -9.22 15.93 -4.42
N CYS A 176 -9.23 14.78 -3.77
CA CYS A 176 -9.59 13.50 -4.43
C CYS A 176 -11.04 13.51 -4.93
N ILE A 177 -11.99 14.00 -4.12
CA ILE A 177 -13.41 14.13 -4.50
C ILE A 177 -13.54 15.05 -5.73
N TYR A 178 -12.85 16.18 -5.70
CA TYR A 178 -12.85 17.12 -6.81
C TYR A 178 -12.29 16.49 -8.10
N SER A 179 -11.15 15.81 -8.01
CA SER A 179 -10.50 15.15 -9.15
C SER A 179 -11.35 14.04 -9.73
N HIS A 180 -11.92 13.18 -8.88
CA HIS A 180 -12.86 12.14 -9.31
C HIS A 180 -14.08 12.74 -10.00
N GLY A 181 -14.63 13.84 -9.45
CA GLY A 181 -15.75 14.57 -10.04
C GLY A 181 -15.44 15.18 -11.41
N LEU A 182 -14.20 15.57 -11.68
CA LEU A 182 -13.73 16.02 -13.01
C LEU A 182 -13.53 14.87 -14.00
N GLY A 183 -13.49 13.62 -13.54
CA GLY A 183 -13.33 12.44 -14.39
C GLY A 183 -11.91 11.92 -14.52
N PHE A 184 -11.01 12.27 -13.60
CA PHE A 184 -9.71 11.61 -13.47
C PHE A 184 -9.89 10.13 -13.14
N ASP A 185 -9.02 9.29 -13.66
CA ASP A 185 -9.05 7.84 -13.44
C ASP A 185 -8.32 7.44 -12.14
N GLY A 186 -7.57 8.35 -11.53
CA GLY A 186 -6.81 8.16 -10.30
C GLY A 186 -5.94 9.37 -9.98
N LYS A 187 -5.01 9.18 -9.04
CA LYS A 187 -4.12 10.24 -8.56
C LYS A 187 -2.73 9.71 -8.22
N THR A 188 -1.69 10.48 -8.49
CA THR A 188 -0.34 10.18 -8.01
C THR A 188 -0.20 10.52 -6.54
N LEU A 189 0.41 9.62 -5.77
CA LEU A 189 0.54 9.72 -4.32
C LEU A 189 2.02 9.75 -3.93
N ILE A 190 2.34 10.53 -2.91
CA ILE A 190 3.71 10.68 -2.39
C ILE A 190 3.86 10.18 -0.95
N HIS A 191 2.79 9.76 -0.31
CA HIS A 191 2.82 9.26 1.07
C HIS A 191 1.86 8.08 1.27
N PRO A 192 2.26 7.01 2.00
CA PRO A 192 1.40 5.85 2.25
C PRO A 192 0.07 6.18 2.93
N GLY A 193 0.01 7.23 3.78
CA GLY A 193 -1.22 7.68 4.42
C GLY A 193 -2.30 8.20 3.47
N GLN A 194 -1.93 8.54 2.24
CA GLN A 194 -2.87 9.01 1.21
C GLN A 194 -3.62 7.85 0.51
N ILE A 195 -3.09 6.62 0.58
CA ILE A 195 -3.58 5.49 -0.21
C ILE A 195 -5.03 5.14 0.11
N GLN A 196 -5.37 4.97 1.40
CA GLN A 196 -6.71 4.56 1.80
C GLN A 196 -7.79 5.58 1.42
N ILE A 197 -7.49 6.87 1.55
CA ILE A 197 -8.41 7.95 1.19
C ILE A 197 -8.62 7.96 -0.32
N CYS A 198 -7.53 7.87 -1.10
CA CYS A 198 -7.60 7.83 -2.55
C CYS A 198 -8.42 6.64 -3.04
N ASN A 199 -8.11 5.43 -2.57
CA ASN A 199 -8.81 4.21 -2.95
C ASN A 199 -10.31 4.29 -2.62
N LYS A 200 -10.68 4.79 -1.43
CA LYS A 200 -12.08 4.97 -1.02
C LYS A 200 -12.88 5.83 -2.01
N ILE A 201 -12.24 6.85 -2.61
CA ILE A 201 -12.92 7.81 -3.49
C ILE A 201 -12.95 7.33 -4.94
N PHE A 202 -11.85 6.75 -5.42
CA PHE A 202 -11.73 6.31 -6.82
C PHE A 202 -12.29 4.90 -7.06
N THR A 203 -12.56 4.11 -6.01
CA THR A 203 -13.21 2.80 -6.15
C THR A 203 -14.74 2.96 -6.15
N PRO A 204 -15.45 2.33 -7.09
CA PRO A 204 -16.92 2.34 -7.09
C PRO A 204 -17.50 1.80 -5.79
N THR A 205 -18.49 2.48 -5.25
CA THR A 205 -19.20 1.99 -4.06
C THR A 205 -20.07 0.77 -4.38
N PRO A 206 -20.39 -0.09 -3.38
CA PRO A 206 -21.31 -1.22 -3.57
C PRO A 206 -22.66 -0.82 -4.17
N ASP A 207 -23.19 0.35 -3.78
CA ASP A 207 -24.45 0.87 -4.30
C ASP A 207 -24.35 1.30 -5.77
N GLN A 208 -23.26 1.96 -6.14
CA GLN A 208 -22.99 2.33 -7.55
C GLN A 208 -22.85 1.08 -8.42
N LEU A 209 -22.19 0.07 -7.91
CA LEU A 209 -22.01 -1.20 -8.60
C LEU A 209 -23.32 -1.97 -8.75
N ASP A 210 -24.14 -2.08 -7.69
CA ASP A 210 -25.46 -2.71 -7.76
C ASP A 210 -26.34 -1.99 -8.79
N LYS A 211 -26.38 -0.66 -8.73
CA LYS A 211 -27.11 0.15 -9.71
C LYS A 211 -26.60 -0.08 -11.13
N ALA A 212 -25.29 -0.14 -11.33
CA ALA A 212 -24.69 -0.41 -12.66
C ALA A 212 -25.13 -1.80 -13.18
N LYS A 213 -25.06 -2.84 -12.36
CA LYS A 213 -25.50 -4.20 -12.70
C LYS A 213 -26.98 -4.23 -13.09
N ARG A 214 -27.84 -3.55 -12.33
CA ARG A 214 -29.28 -3.47 -12.61
C ARG A 214 -29.58 -2.71 -13.92
N ILE A 215 -28.86 -1.62 -14.21
CA ILE A 215 -28.99 -0.86 -15.47
C ILE A 215 -28.64 -1.76 -16.66
N VAL A 216 -27.49 -2.44 -16.61
CA VAL A 216 -27.05 -3.33 -17.71
C VAL A 216 -28.07 -4.46 -17.92
N SER A 217 -28.50 -5.12 -16.84
CA SER A 217 -29.50 -6.22 -16.92
C SER A 217 -30.83 -5.75 -17.53
N ALA A 218 -31.37 -4.64 -17.05
CA ALA A 218 -32.63 -4.11 -17.56
C ALA A 218 -32.55 -3.75 -19.05
N PHE A 219 -31.43 -3.17 -19.49
CA PHE A 219 -31.24 -2.81 -20.90
C PHE A 219 -31.09 -4.05 -21.80
N GLU A 220 -30.32 -5.05 -21.34
CA GLU A 220 -30.15 -6.31 -22.07
C GLU A 220 -31.46 -7.11 -22.17
N GLU A 221 -32.26 -7.14 -21.11
CA GLU A 221 -33.58 -7.78 -21.15
C GLU A 221 -34.54 -7.08 -22.12
N ALA A 222 -34.53 -5.75 -22.16
CA ALA A 222 -35.31 -4.99 -23.12
C ALA A 222 -34.87 -5.28 -24.58
N ARG A 223 -33.55 -5.37 -24.82
CA ARG A 223 -33.01 -5.72 -26.14
C ARG A 223 -33.29 -7.16 -26.57
N LYS A 224 -33.43 -8.10 -25.65
CA LYS A 224 -33.88 -9.47 -25.98
C LYS A 224 -35.30 -9.49 -26.51
N LYS A 225 -36.18 -8.55 -26.06
CA LYS A 225 -37.58 -8.43 -26.50
C LYS A 225 -37.67 -7.63 -27.81
N ASP A 226 -36.92 -6.57 -27.91
CA ASP A 226 -36.82 -5.75 -29.14
C ASP A 226 -35.36 -5.34 -29.40
N PRO A 227 -34.67 -5.98 -30.37
CA PRO A 227 -33.26 -5.68 -30.70
C PRO A 227 -33.02 -4.23 -31.17
N LYS A 228 -34.05 -3.50 -31.54
CA LYS A 228 -33.94 -2.11 -32.02
C LYS A 228 -34.07 -1.08 -30.89
N ILE A 229 -34.33 -1.54 -29.66
CA ILE A 229 -34.49 -0.63 -28.53
C ILE A 229 -33.20 0.15 -28.26
N GLY A 230 -33.29 1.47 -28.27
CA GLY A 230 -32.16 2.39 -27.99
C GLY A 230 -32.30 3.10 -26.66
N VAL A 231 -33.50 3.07 -26.06
CA VAL A 231 -33.78 3.79 -24.81
C VAL A 231 -34.75 2.95 -23.96
N ILE A 232 -34.51 2.89 -22.66
CA ILE A 232 -35.43 2.30 -21.68
C ILE A 232 -35.71 3.30 -20.57
N THR A 233 -36.79 3.11 -19.82
CA THR A 233 -37.02 3.81 -18.56
C THR A 233 -36.60 2.93 -17.41
N PHE A 234 -35.71 3.42 -16.56
CA PHE A 234 -35.20 2.72 -15.39
C PHE A 234 -35.24 3.68 -14.19
N GLU A 235 -35.96 3.32 -13.13
CA GLU A 235 -36.12 4.14 -11.91
C GLU A 235 -36.51 5.60 -12.21
N GLY A 236 -37.42 5.82 -13.18
CA GLY A 236 -37.90 7.15 -13.56
C GLY A 236 -36.97 7.96 -14.46
N SER A 237 -35.81 7.41 -14.83
CA SER A 237 -34.82 8.05 -15.72
C SER A 237 -34.74 7.34 -17.07
N GLN A 238 -34.44 8.09 -18.14
CA GLN A 238 -34.16 7.51 -19.46
C GLN A 238 -32.72 6.98 -19.48
N ILE A 239 -32.56 5.71 -19.84
CA ILE A 239 -31.26 5.03 -20.00
C ILE A 239 -31.06 4.69 -21.48
N GLU A 240 -30.00 5.24 -22.03
CA GLU A 240 -29.53 5.01 -23.38
C GLU A 240 -28.24 4.18 -23.39
N GLU A 241 -27.77 3.77 -24.58
CA GLU A 241 -26.53 3.00 -24.75
C GLU A 241 -25.30 3.63 -24.06
N LEU A 242 -25.21 4.96 -24.04
CA LEU A 242 -24.09 5.66 -23.38
C LEU A 242 -24.10 5.41 -21.83
N HIS A 243 -25.28 5.36 -21.23
CA HIS A 243 -25.44 5.08 -19.79
C HIS A 243 -25.07 3.62 -19.49
N VAL A 244 -25.44 2.70 -20.39
CA VAL A 244 -25.06 1.28 -20.29
C VAL A 244 -23.56 1.10 -20.43
N ALA A 245 -22.93 1.82 -21.36
CA ALA A 245 -21.46 1.81 -21.53
C ALA A 245 -20.74 2.34 -20.27
N HIS A 246 -21.29 3.37 -19.62
CA HIS A 246 -20.76 3.84 -18.35
C HIS A 246 -20.94 2.81 -17.23
N ALA A 247 -22.12 2.20 -17.11
CA ALA A 247 -22.39 1.15 -16.13
C ALA A 247 -21.47 -0.06 -16.32
N ARG A 248 -21.19 -0.47 -17.55
CA ARG A 248 -20.23 -1.55 -17.83
C ARG A 248 -18.82 -1.23 -17.37
N ARG A 249 -18.35 0.02 -17.53
CA ARG A 249 -17.02 0.44 -17.01
C ARG A 249 -16.94 0.33 -15.48
N ILE A 250 -18.00 0.68 -14.76
CA ILE A 250 -18.09 0.50 -13.31
C ILE A 250 -17.95 -0.99 -12.94
N ILE A 251 -18.64 -1.87 -13.68
CA ILE A 251 -18.58 -3.32 -13.44
C ILE A 251 -17.18 -3.89 -13.80
N GLU A 252 -16.60 -3.43 -14.91
CA GLU A 252 -15.24 -3.83 -15.33
C GLU A 252 -14.19 -3.44 -14.30
N ALA A 253 -14.32 -2.27 -13.67
CA ALA A 253 -13.43 -1.84 -12.59
C ALA A 253 -13.49 -2.80 -11.38
N GLU A 254 -14.70 -3.29 -11.00
CA GLU A 254 -14.84 -4.31 -9.95
C GLU A 254 -14.19 -5.64 -10.35
N VAL A 255 -14.39 -6.08 -11.59
CA VAL A 255 -13.81 -7.34 -12.07
C VAL A 255 -12.28 -7.27 -12.05
N LEU A 256 -11.69 -6.12 -12.35
CA LEU A 256 -10.25 -5.91 -12.23
C LEU A 256 -9.78 -5.99 -10.77
N VAL A 257 -10.48 -5.32 -9.84
CA VAL A 257 -10.20 -5.40 -8.40
C VAL A 257 -10.30 -6.85 -7.91
N ASN A 258 -11.41 -7.55 -8.21
CA ASN A 258 -11.63 -8.93 -7.80
C ASN A 258 -10.64 -9.91 -8.48
N SER A 259 -10.27 -9.68 -9.73
CA SER A 259 -9.30 -10.53 -10.44
C SER A 259 -7.87 -10.40 -9.91
N VAL A 260 -7.53 -9.25 -9.36
CA VAL A 260 -6.28 -9.05 -8.61
C VAL A 260 -6.36 -9.79 -7.27
N GLU A 261 -7.49 -9.69 -6.55
CA GLU A 261 -7.73 -10.44 -5.31
C GLU A 261 -7.77 -11.96 -5.53
N GLU A 262 -8.38 -12.48 -6.60
CA GLU A 262 -8.41 -13.92 -6.92
C GLU A 262 -7.04 -14.44 -7.37
N LYS A 263 -6.26 -13.68 -8.12
CA LYS A 263 -4.88 -14.04 -8.47
C LYS A 263 -3.96 -13.99 -7.25
N GLU A 264 -4.18 -13.07 -6.33
CA GLU A 264 -3.51 -13.07 -5.04
C GLU A 264 -3.91 -14.28 -4.20
N GLN A 265 -5.19 -14.70 -4.18
CA GLN A 265 -5.65 -15.88 -3.47
C GLN A 265 -5.14 -17.21 -4.04
N SER A 266 -5.00 -17.34 -5.35
CA SER A 266 -4.50 -18.58 -5.98
C SER A 266 -2.97 -18.79 -5.85
N GLN A 267 -2.20 -17.73 -5.59
CA GLN A 267 -0.76 -17.81 -5.29
C GLN A 267 -0.47 -17.98 -3.79
N ILE A 268 -1.47 -17.81 -2.92
CA ILE A 268 -1.37 -17.87 -1.45
C ILE A 268 -1.21 -19.30 -0.90
N THR A 269 -1.19 -20.34 -1.75
CA THR A 269 -1.02 -21.72 -1.25
C THR A 269 0.43 -22.06 -0.90
N GLN A 270 1.41 -21.21 -1.10
CA GLN A 270 2.82 -21.50 -0.77
C GLN A 270 3.66 -20.38 -0.10
N THR A 271 3.20 -19.14 0.02
CA THR A 271 3.89 -18.13 0.87
C THR A 271 2.91 -17.05 1.28
N SER A 272 2.25 -17.24 2.41
CA SER A 272 1.32 -16.26 2.94
C SER A 272 2.04 -15.12 3.64
N THR A 273 1.97 -13.93 3.08
CA THR A 273 1.83 -12.70 3.88
C THR A 273 1.14 -11.65 3.04
N SER A 274 -0.18 -11.70 3.01
CA SER A 274 -1.00 -10.56 2.56
C SER A 274 -0.74 -9.38 3.49
N LYS A 275 -0.05 -8.36 3.01
CA LYS A 275 0.31 -7.16 3.77
C LYS A 275 -0.88 -6.22 4.07
N TYR A 276 -2.07 -6.49 3.56
CA TYR A 276 -3.21 -5.55 3.60
C TYR A 276 -4.56 -6.22 3.83
N LYS A 277 -4.61 -7.20 4.74
CA LYS A 277 -5.89 -7.57 5.31
C LYS A 277 -6.34 -6.45 6.24
N ILE A 278 -7.62 -6.09 6.20
CA ILE A 278 -8.31 -5.26 7.20
C ILE A 278 -8.30 -6.00 8.55
N GLY A 279 -7.16 -6.51 8.98
CA GLY A 279 -7.02 -7.38 10.14
C GLY A 279 -7.82 -8.69 10.02
N ASN A 280 -7.58 -9.60 10.94
CA ASN A 280 -8.41 -10.80 11.06
C ASN A 280 -9.60 -10.51 12.00
N PHE A 281 -10.75 -11.07 11.64
CA PHE A 281 -11.91 -11.19 12.52
C PHE A 281 -11.87 -12.52 13.27
N PHE A 282 -12.69 -12.71 14.29
CA PHE A 282 -12.65 -13.90 15.14
C PHE A 282 -12.73 -15.21 14.34
N GLU A 283 -13.59 -15.29 13.34
CA GLU A 283 -13.78 -16.46 12.47
C GLU A 283 -12.59 -16.79 11.55
N ASN A 284 -11.64 -15.90 11.42
CA ASN A 284 -10.43 -16.15 10.61
C ASN A 284 -9.35 -16.93 11.37
N PHE A 285 -9.48 -17.05 12.70
CA PHE A 285 -8.51 -17.77 13.52
C PHE A 285 -8.87 -19.24 13.63
N LYS A 286 -7.86 -20.11 13.50
CA LYS A 286 -7.99 -21.55 13.64
C LYS A 286 -6.94 -22.05 14.63
N MET A 287 -7.31 -23.07 15.44
CA MET A 287 -6.38 -23.74 16.34
C MET A 287 -5.15 -24.24 15.59
N GLY A 288 -3.96 -24.00 16.16
CA GLY A 288 -2.67 -24.38 15.58
C GLY A 288 -2.24 -23.54 14.35
N GLN A 289 -3.01 -22.51 13.99
CA GLN A 289 -2.65 -21.62 12.90
C GLN A 289 -1.37 -20.85 13.23
N LYS A 290 -0.35 -21.00 12.36
CA LYS A 290 0.89 -20.22 12.44
C LYS A 290 0.76 -18.97 11.58
N ILE A 291 1.15 -17.84 12.14
CA ILE A 291 1.09 -16.53 11.53
C ILE A 291 2.50 -15.93 11.57
N VAL A 292 3.09 -15.75 10.41
CA VAL A 292 4.35 -15.01 10.25
C VAL A 292 3.99 -13.55 10.01
N HIS A 293 4.40 -12.67 10.94
CA HIS A 293 4.03 -11.26 10.86
C HIS A 293 4.92 -10.52 9.85
N ALA A 294 4.27 -9.75 8.97
CA ALA A 294 4.97 -9.06 7.91
C ALA A 294 5.89 -7.94 8.42
N THR A 295 6.98 -7.70 7.68
CA THR A 295 7.96 -6.63 7.88
C THR A 295 8.74 -6.70 9.20
N PRO A 296 9.93 -7.29 9.19
CA PRO A 296 10.88 -7.15 10.29
C PRO A 296 11.21 -5.68 10.54
N ARG A 297 11.66 -5.34 11.75
CA ARG A 297 12.07 -3.99 12.12
C ARG A 297 13.45 -3.99 12.75
N THR A 298 14.37 -3.19 12.19
CA THR A 298 15.67 -2.93 12.80
C THR A 298 15.51 -1.93 13.94
N ILE A 299 16.09 -2.24 15.08
CA ILE A 299 16.15 -1.35 16.25
C ILE A 299 17.29 -0.36 16.04
N THR A 300 17.02 0.93 16.21
CA THR A 300 18.02 1.98 16.05
C THR A 300 18.46 2.54 17.41
N GLU A 301 19.64 3.17 17.46
CA GLU A 301 20.08 3.97 18.63
C GLU A 301 19.06 5.07 18.96
N GLY A 302 18.39 5.63 17.93
CA GLY A 302 17.32 6.61 18.10
C GLY A 302 16.10 6.05 18.82
N ASP A 303 15.70 4.80 18.55
CA ASP A 303 14.61 4.14 19.27
C ASP A 303 14.93 4.03 20.77
N CYS A 304 16.16 3.60 21.10
CA CYS A 304 16.59 3.46 22.48
C CYS A 304 16.67 4.81 23.21
N ALA A 305 17.25 5.83 22.56
CA ALA A 305 17.34 7.18 23.14
C ALA A 305 15.96 7.79 23.38
N LEU A 306 15.04 7.66 22.40
CA LEU A 306 13.67 8.17 22.53
C LEU A 306 12.89 7.41 23.62
N TYR A 307 13.02 6.10 23.70
CA TYR A 307 12.37 5.30 24.73
C TYR A 307 12.84 5.70 26.13
N THR A 308 14.15 5.83 26.31
CA THR A 308 14.73 6.27 27.57
C THR A 308 14.27 7.67 27.97
N ALA A 309 14.19 8.60 27.02
CA ALA A 309 13.73 9.97 27.27
C ALA A 309 12.24 10.05 27.64
N LEU A 310 11.38 9.25 27.00
CA LEU A 310 9.93 9.28 27.20
C LEU A 310 9.49 8.48 28.44
N TYR A 311 10.10 7.32 28.67
CA TYR A 311 9.64 6.38 29.70
C TYR A 311 10.57 6.31 30.91
N GLY A 312 11.72 6.99 30.86
CA GLY A 312 12.63 7.14 31.99
C GLY A 312 13.21 5.81 32.46
N SER A 313 13.67 4.96 31.53
CA SER A 313 14.35 3.71 31.90
C SER A 313 15.47 3.99 32.91
N ARG A 314 15.34 3.45 34.11
CA ARG A 314 16.26 3.73 35.22
C ARG A 314 17.27 2.63 35.46
N TYR A 315 17.12 1.50 34.80
CA TYR A 315 18.07 0.41 34.95
C TYR A 315 19.34 0.69 34.15
N ALA A 316 20.45 0.73 34.86
CA ALA A 316 21.74 1.17 34.30
C ALA A 316 22.24 0.26 33.17
N LEU A 317 21.81 -1.00 33.11
CA LEU A 317 22.16 -1.93 32.03
C LEU A 317 21.78 -1.39 30.64
N HIS A 318 20.64 -0.72 30.52
CA HIS A 318 20.11 -0.21 29.25
C HIS A 318 20.54 1.24 28.93
N SER A 319 21.22 1.91 29.86
CA SER A 319 21.57 3.33 29.71
C SER A 319 23.04 3.66 29.96
N SER A 320 23.85 2.69 30.41
CA SER A 320 25.28 2.86 30.67
C SER A 320 26.10 1.73 30.07
N SER A 321 26.84 2.02 29.02
CA SER A 321 27.71 1.01 28.38
C SER A 321 28.81 0.52 29.32
N GLU A 322 29.31 1.35 30.23
CA GLU A 322 30.32 0.95 31.19
C GLU A 322 29.75 0.00 32.25
N PHE A 323 28.51 0.25 32.68
CA PHE A 323 27.80 -0.66 33.59
C PHE A 323 27.52 -2.02 32.90
N ALA A 324 27.07 -1.99 31.66
CA ALA A 324 26.81 -3.19 30.89
C ALA A 324 28.09 -4.05 30.69
N LYS A 325 29.22 -3.40 30.35
CA LYS A 325 30.51 -4.08 30.27
C LYS A 325 30.97 -4.69 31.59
N GLY A 326 30.70 -4.01 32.71
CA GLY A 326 30.95 -4.54 34.05
C GLY A 326 30.16 -5.81 34.36
N LEU A 327 29.05 -6.04 33.66
CA LEU A 327 28.23 -7.26 33.73
C LEU A 327 28.50 -8.25 32.58
N SER A 328 29.60 -8.05 31.84
CA SER A 328 30.04 -8.90 30.73
C SER A 328 29.23 -8.78 29.46
N PHE A 329 28.40 -7.74 29.29
CA PHE A 329 27.76 -7.44 28.03
C PHE A 329 28.70 -6.65 27.11
N GLU A 330 28.62 -6.88 25.81
CA GLU A 330 29.44 -6.14 24.82
C GLU A 330 29.16 -4.63 24.82
N LYS A 331 27.89 -4.28 24.93
CA LYS A 331 27.35 -2.90 25.02
C LYS A 331 26.00 -2.93 25.76
N SER A 332 25.42 -1.77 26.02
CA SER A 332 24.08 -1.69 26.59
C SER A 332 23.05 -2.39 25.69
N PRO A 333 22.36 -3.42 26.17
CA PRO A 333 21.27 -4.04 25.41
C PRO A 333 20.06 -3.08 25.34
N VAL A 334 19.16 -3.35 24.42
CA VAL A 334 17.87 -2.68 24.28
C VAL A 334 17.04 -2.93 25.55
N ASP A 335 16.31 -1.90 26.00
CA ASP A 335 15.34 -2.06 27.09
C ASP A 335 14.32 -3.15 26.77
N ASP A 336 14.08 -4.08 27.66
CA ASP A 336 13.21 -5.24 27.48
C ASP A 336 11.79 -4.85 27.06
N PHE A 337 11.24 -3.78 27.65
CA PHE A 337 9.92 -3.29 27.27
C PHE A 337 9.90 -2.62 25.89
N LEU A 338 10.98 -2.01 25.47
CA LEU A 338 11.10 -1.53 24.09
C LEU A 338 11.13 -2.71 23.11
N LEU A 339 11.92 -3.75 23.41
CA LEU A 339 11.95 -4.99 22.62
C LEU A 339 10.56 -5.64 22.55
N PHE A 340 9.86 -5.76 23.71
CA PHE A 340 8.48 -6.25 23.75
C PHE A 340 7.56 -5.42 22.85
N ASN A 341 7.59 -4.10 22.96
CA ASN A 341 6.73 -3.22 22.18
C ASN A 341 6.99 -3.33 20.65
N ILE A 342 8.25 -3.53 20.27
CA ILE A 342 8.62 -3.75 18.87
C ILE A 342 8.05 -5.09 18.36
N ALA A 343 8.34 -6.20 19.07
CA ALA A 343 7.86 -7.53 18.72
C ALA A 343 6.32 -7.62 18.73
N PHE A 344 5.69 -7.06 19.76
CA PHE A 344 4.23 -6.97 19.90
C PHE A 344 3.60 -6.15 18.77
N GLY A 345 4.15 -4.98 18.46
CA GLY A 345 3.65 -4.10 17.40
C GLY A 345 3.57 -4.79 16.05
N LYS A 346 4.47 -5.75 15.77
CA LYS A 346 4.44 -6.56 14.54
C LYS A 346 3.22 -7.47 14.46
N THR A 347 2.71 -7.91 15.59
CA THR A 347 1.56 -8.84 15.65
C THR A 347 0.22 -8.14 15.52
N VAL A 348 0.16 -6.82 15.73
CA VAL A 348 -1.08 -6.02 15.76
C VAL A 348 -1.89 -6.12 14.48
N PRO A 349 -1.30 -5.95 13.28
CA PRO A 349 -2.05 -5.99 12.03
C PRO A 349 -2.80 -7.31 11.80
N ASP A 350 -2.21 -8.43 12.24
CA ASP A 350 -2.77 -9.76 11.98
C ASP A 350 -3.65 -10.28 13.11
N ILE A 351 -3.38 -9.88 14.36
CA ILE A 351 -4.06 -10.47 15.52
C ILE A 351 -5.07 -9.50 16.12
N SER A 352 -4.73 -8.22 16.26
CA SER A 352 -5.51 -7.30 17.09
C SER A 352 -6.00 -6.04 16.40
N LEU A 353 -5.89 -5.92 15.08
CA LEU A 353 -6.43 -4.75 14.36
C LEU A 353 -7.95 -4.61 14.55
N ASN A 354 -8.68 -5.73 14.57
CA ASN A 354 -10.12 -5.78 14.83
C ASN A 354 -10.44 -6.18 16.28
N ALA A 355 -9.46 -6.09 17.20
CA ALA A 355 -9.72 -6.37 18.61
C ALA A 355 -10.57 -5.28 19.25
N ILE A 356 -11.44 -5.70 20.16
CA ILE A 356 -12.22 -4.83 21.03
C ILE A 356 -11.37 -4.46 22.24
N ALA A 357 -10.61 -5.44 22.77
CA ALA A 357 -9.76 -5.28 23.93
C ALA A 357 -8.60 -6.28 23.90
N ASN A 358 -7.46 -5.85 24.40
CA ASN A 358 -6.35 -6.72 24.77
C ASN A 358 -6.58 -7.13 26.22
N LEU A 359 -6.77 -8.42 26.47
CA LEU A 359 -7.28 -8.91 27.77
C LEU A 359 -6.17 -9.30 28.73
N GLY A 360 -4.99 -9.70 28.22
CA GLY A 360 -3.89 -10.03 29.09
C GLY A 360 -2.70 -10.69 28.40
N TYR A 361 -1.68 -10.88 29.20
CA TYR A 361 -0.40 -11.51 28.86
C TYR A 361 -0.01 -12.52 29.91
N ALA A 362 0.70 -13.57 29.52
CA ALA A 362 1.27 -14.55 30.42
C ALA A 362 2.61 -15.08 29.88
N GLU A 363 3.43 -15.60 30.77
CA GLU A 363 4.66 -16.32 30.45
C GLU A 363 5.59 -15.51 29.53
N CYS A 364 5.71 -14.20 29.77
CA CYS A 364 6.63 -13.35 29.01
C CYS A 364 8.06 -13.57 29.48
N LYS A 365 8.95 -13.93 28.54
CA LYS A 365 10.35 -14.24 28.79
C LYS A 365 11.23 -13.50 27.79
N PHE A 366 12.24 -12.81 28.29
CA PHE A 366 13.33 -12.28 27.49
C PHE A 366 14.48 -13.31 27.57
N LEU A 367 14.82 -13.89 26.42
CA LEU A 367 15.69 -15.07 26.37
C LEU A 367 17.12 -14.76 25.96
N LYS A 368 17.29 -13.69 25.17
CA LYS A 368 18.60 -13.18 24.76
C LYS A 368 18.56 -11.67 24.68
N PRO A 369 19.65 -10.98 25.03
CA PRO A 369 19.74 -9.54 24.87
C PRO A 369 19.67 -9.15 23.39
N ALA A 370 18.86 -8.15 23.07
CA ALA A 370 18.84 -7.52 21.75
C ALA A 370 19.65 -6.22 21.80
N TYR A 371 20.22 -5.82 20.68
CA TYR A 371 21.06 -4.64 20.59
C TYR A 371 20.60 -3.68 19.48
N PRO A 372 20.89 -2.38 19.56
CA PRO A 372 20.75 -1.50 18.42
C PRO A 372 21.51 -2.04 17.21
N GLY A 373 20.81 -2.14 16.09
CA GLY A 373 21.26 -2.82 14.86
C GLY A 373 20.58 -4.16 14.62
N ASP A 374 20.01 -4.81 15.64
CA ASP A 374 19.27 -6.05 15.47
C ASP A 374 17.95 -5.81 14.75
N THR A 375 17.59 -6.76 13.89
CA THR A 375 16.35 -6.76 13.13
C THR A 375 15.38 -7.79 13.68
N ILE A 376 14.29 -7.35 14.28
CA ILE A 376 13.31 -8.19 14.95
C ILE A 376 12.19 -8.60 14.00
N SER A 377 12.00 -9.91 13.89
CA SER A 377 10.86 -10.58 13.25
C SER A 377 9.95 -11.17 14.31
N SER A 378 8.66 -11.34 14.02
CA SER A 378 7.70 -11.95 14.95
C SER A 378 6.87 -13.01 14.26
N THR A 379 6.58 -14.09 15.00
CA THR A 379 5.66 -15.17 14.62
C THR A 379 4.67 -15.42 15.74
N SER A 380 3.47 -15.91 15.40
CA SER A 380 2.48 -16.30 16.40
C SER A 380 1.82 -17.60 16.02
N GLU A 381 1.44 -18.40 17.03
CA GLU A 381 0.61 -19.57 16.89
C GLU A 381 -0.68 -19.40 17.68
N VAL A 382 -1.82 -19.74 17.10
CA VAL A 382 -3.12 -19.71 17.78
C VAL A 382 -3.22 -20.94 18.69
N ILE A 383 -3.13 -20.72 19.99
CA ILE A 383 -3.14 -21.77 21.03
C ILE A 383 -4.51 -21.94 21.70
N GLY A 384 -5.46 -21.06 21.41
CA GLY A 384 -6.81 -21.14 21.97
C GLY A 384 -7.79 -20.20 21.29
N ILE A 385 -9.05 -20.61 21.26
CA ILE A 385 -10.18 -19.80 20.78
C ILE A 385 -11.39 -20.05 21.66
N LYS A 386 -12.17 -18.99 21.96
CA LYS A 386 -13.42 -19.08 22.73
C LYS A 386 -14.39 -18.01 22.22
N GLU A 387 -15.49 -18.43 21.61
CA GLU A 387 -16.55 -17.50 21.24
C GLU A 387 -17.35 -17.07 22.50
N ASN A 388 -17.66 -15.78 22.59
CA ASN A 388 -18.46 -15.25 23.68
C ASN A 388 -19.96 -15.55 23.47
N SER A 389 -20.72 -15.57 24.58
CA SER A 389 -22.13 -15.95 24.58
C SER A 389 -23.02 -15.05 23.70
N ASN A 390 -22.61 -13.79 23.50
CA ASN A 390 -23.33 -12.83 22.66
C ASN A 390 -23.23 -13.11 21.14
N GLY A 391 -22.31 -14.00 20.71
CA GLY A 391 -22.10 -14.32 19.30
C GLY A 391 -21.52 -13.19 18.45
N GLU A 392 -21.10 -12.07 19.04
CA GLU A 392 -20.60 -10.90 18.34
C GLU A 392 -19.05 -10.80 18.32
N ASN A 393 -18.41 -11.53 19.21
CA ASN A 393 -16.96 -11.54 19.37
C ASN A 393 -16.51 -12.83 20.04
N GLY A 394 -15.20 -13.02 20.11
CA GLY A 394 -14.59 -14.12 20.83
C GLY A 394 -13.17 -13.79 21.24
N VAL A 395 -12.61 -14.63 22.12
CA VAL A 395 -11.25 -14.50 22.63
C VAL A 395 -10.34 -15.42 21.85
N VAL A 396 -9.24 -14.86 21.35
CA VAL A 396 -8.16 -15.57 20.66
C VAL A 396 -6.93 -15.54 21.55
N TYR A 397 -6.37 -16.71 21.82
CA TYR A 397 -5.15 -16.90 22.58
C TYR A 397 -4.02 -17.20 21.60
N VAL A 398 -2.92 -16.49 21.70
CA VAL A 398 -1.76 -16.68 20.83
C VAL A 398 -0.48 -16.81 21.64
N HIS A 399 0.40 -17.67 21.17
CA HIS A 399 1.79 -17.76 21.60
C HIS A 399 2.64 -17.05 20.55
N SER A 400 3.37 -16.04 20.94
CA SER A 400 4.15 -15.19 20.04
C SER A 400 5.63 -15.22 20.43
N THR A 401 6.48 -15.32 19.41
CA THR A 401 7.94 -15.27 19.53
C THR A 401 8.50 -14.16 18.68
N GLY A 402 9.48 -13.43 19.23
CA GLY A 402 10.31 -12.50 18.48
C GLY A 402 11.71 -13.06 18.27
N THR A 403 12.21 -13.00 17.04
CA THR A 403 13.55 -13.47 16.67
C THR A 403 14.39 -12.34 16.11
N ASN A 404 15.71 -12.40 16.29
CA ASN A 404 16.66 -11.50 15.63
C ASN A 404 17.02 -12.00 14.20
N GLN A 405 17.93 -11.34 13.52
CA GLN A 405 18.37 -11.67 12.16
C GLN A 405 19.14 -13.01 12.06
N ASN A 406 19.53 -13.60 13.18
CA ASN A 406 20.22 -14.89 13.25
C ASN A 406 19.26 -16.03 13.62
N ASP A 407 17.93 -15.80 13.55
CA ASP A 407 16.88 -16.70 13.98
C ASP A 407 16.92 -17.10 15.49
N GLU A 408 17.63 -16.29 16.29
CA GLU A 408 17.67 -16.50 17.73
C GLU A 408 16.42 -15.88 18.38
N VAL A 409 15.75 -16.66 19.24
CA VAL A 409 14.59 -16.17 19.98
C VAL A 409 15.05 -15.20 21.07
N VAL A 410 14.63 -13.95 20.96
CA VAL A 410 14.95 -12.88 21.91
C VAL A 410 13.82 -12.64 22.90
N ILE A 411 12.59 -12.90 22.49
CA ILE A 411 11.40 -12.77 23.35
C ILE A 411 10.37 -13.84 23.03
N ASP A 412 9.71 -14.33 24.06
CA ASP A 412 8.65 -15.34 24.00
C ASP A 412 7.52 -14.95 24.97
N TYR A 413 6.25 -14.94 24.52
CA TYR A 413 5.13 -14.58 25.36
C TYR A 413 3.80 -15.12 24.85
N LYS A 414 2.84 -15.27 25.75
CA LYS A 414 1.45 -15.59 25.42
C LYS A 414 0.56 -14.39 25.68
N ARG A 415 -0.44 -14.19 24.84
CA ARG A 415 -1.45 -13.15 25.04
C ARG A 415 -2.82 -13.60 24.58
N TRP A 416 -3.86 -12.91 25.03
CA TRP A 416 -5.22 -13.14 24.54
C TRP A 416 -5.95 -11.82 24.33
N VAL A 417 -6.71 -11.80 23.26
CA VAL A 417 -7.41 -10.60 22.77
C VAL A 417 -8.85 -10.92 22.45
N MET A 418 -9.75 -10.00 22.71
CA MET A 418 -11.14 -10.08 22.28
C MET A 418 -11.28 -9.49 20.89
N VAL A 419 -11.64 -10.32 19.91
CA VAL A 419 -11.73 -9.94 18.50
C VAL A 419 -13.17 -9.96 18.03
N ARG A 420 -13.56 -8.97 17.25
CA ARG A 420 -14.89 -8.87 16.65
C ARG A 420 -15.14 -10.02 15.67
N LYS A 421 -16.41 -10.47 15.58
CA LYS A 421 -16.90 -11.38 14.54
C LYS A 421 -17.53 -10.58 13.42
N LYS A 422 -17.10 -10.79 12.18
CA LYS A 422 -17.64 -10.09 11.00
C LYS A 422 -18.99 -10.69 10.58
N ASN A 423 -19.05 -12.03 10.56
CA ASN A 423 -20.27 -12.76 10.21
C ASN A 423 -20.89 -13.43 11.43
N LYS A 424 -21.91 -12.77 12.00
CA LYS A 424 -22.62 -13.24 13.21
C LYS A 424 -23.48 -14.50 13.00
N LYS A 425 -23.69 -14.92 11.73
CA LYS A 425 -24.53 -16.08 11.37
C LYS A 425 -23.75 -17.40 11.30
N LEU A 426 -22.40 -17.35 11.41
CA LEU A 426 -21.60 -18.56 11.41
C LEU A 426 -21.84 -19.37 12.69
N GLU A 427 -21.79 -20.70 12.55
CA GLU A 427 -21.87 -21.63 13.68
C GLU A 427 -20.88 -21.30 14.78
N LYS A 428 -21.26 -21.60 16.02
CA LYS A 428 -20.38 -21.39 17.17
C LYS A 428 -19.17 -22.32 17.09
N VAL A 429 -18.03 -21.75 17.45
CA VAL A 429 -16.77 -22.50 17.51
C VAL A 429 -16.66 -23.16 18.90
N ASP A 430 -16.27 -24.45 18.92
CA ASP A 430 -15.97 -25.16 20.17
C ASP A 430 -14.82 -24.45 20.91
N ALA A 431 -15.07 -24.14 22.18
CA ALA A 431 -14.11 -23.43 22.99
C ALA A 431 -12.90 -24.32 23.33
N LYS A 432 -11.71 -23.81 23.00
CA LYS A 432 -10.42 -24.39 23.46
C LYS A 432 -9.63 -23.29 24.14
N VAL A 433 -9.56 -23.33 25.46
CA VAL A 433 -8.84 -22.36 26.31
C VAL A 433 -7.54 -23.01 26.75
N PRO A 434 -6.36 -22.43 26.48
CA PRO A 434 -5.11 -23.01 26.96
C PRO A 434 -4.96 -22.82 28.46
N GLU A 435 -4.29 -23.75 29.11
CA GLU A 435 -3.76 -23.55 30.47
C GLU A 435 -2.62 -22.53 30.41
N LEU A 436 -2.75 -21.46 31.18
CA LEU A 436 -1.74 -20.41 31.29
C LEU A 436 -1.25 -20.35 32.72
N LYS A 437 0.07 -20.28 32.90
CA LYS A 437 0.66 -20.10 34.22
C LYS A 437 0.33 -18.70 34.75
N SER A 438 -0.23 -18.61 35.94
CA SER A 438 -0.48 -17.31 36.59
C SER A 438 0.78 -16.72 37.23
N GLU A 439 1.77 -17.58 37.52
CA GLU A 439 3.04 -17.20 38.16
C GLU A 439 4.20 -17.99 37.52
N LEU A 440 5.38 -17.40 37.49
CA LEU A 440 6.61 -18.12 37.13
C LEU A 440 7.13 -18.86 38.38
N SER A 441 7.51 -20.12 38.21
CA SER A 441 8.16 -20.87 39.26
C SER A 441 9.62 -20.39 39.45
N SER A 442 10.21 -20.71 40.59
CA SER A 442 11.64 -20.42 40.82
C SER A 442 12.55 -21.15 39.84
N GLU A 443 12.12 -22.29 39.31
CA GLU A 443 12.83 -23.03 38.27
C GLU A 443 12.72 -22.32 36.90
N ASP A 444 11.55 -21.76 36.55
CA ASP A 444 11.38 -20.94 35.33
C ASP A 444 12.29 -19.72 35.38
N VAL A 445 12.38 -19.04 36.53
CA VAL A 445 13.22 -17.84 36.70
C VAL A 445 14.72 -18.21 36.58
N LYS A 446 15.16 -19.33 37.18
CA LYS A 446 16.54 -19.80 37.03
C LYS A 446 16.87 -20.14 35.56
N SER A 447 16.02 -20.91 34.91
CA SER A 447 16.19 -21.27 33.48
C SER A 447 16.28 -20.05 32.59
N ILE A 448 15.47 -19.01 32.82
CA ILE A 448 15.54 -17.75 32.09
C ILE A 448 16.89 -17.04 32.33
N ALA A 449 17.30 -16.96 33.61
CA ALA A 449 18.58 -16.31 33.96
C ALA A 449 19.80 -17.04 33.38
N GLU A 450 19.76 -18.36 33.22
CA GLU A 450 20.82 -19.16 32.60
C GLU A 450 20.84 -19.02 31.06
N SER A 451 19.70 -18.63 30.42
CA SER A 451 19.59 -18.44 28.98
C SER A 451 19.90 -17.00 28.54
N TYR A 452 19.85 -16.03 29.45
CA TYR A 452 20.12 -14.63 29.22
C TYR A 452 21.63 -14.33 29.34
#